data_ee5af99cb31d674957b66d5793d6095b
#
_entry.id   ee5af99cb31d674957b66d5793d6095b
#
_cell.length_a   1.000
_cell.length_b   1.000
_cell.length_c   1.000
_cell.angle_alpha   90.00
_cell.angle_beta   90.00
_cell.angle_gamma   90.00
#
_symmetry.space_group_name_H-M   'P 1'
#
loop_
_entity.id
_entity.type
_entity.pdbx_description
1 polymer ?
#
loop_
_entity_poly.entity_id
_entity_poly.type
_entity_poly.pdbx_seq_one_letter_code
_entity_poly.pdbx_strand_id
1 'polypeptide(L)'
;MDWEIKKRGRVTYYRKKSNELFSDLVVEELDNGDLKIRFVGMTGALAATNELSLNEVARMDPEREIPRIFDTWEMYVREAGICESLAELDFLEIHSFGAAPKGPSPITEPEKYAAEKKRIRQDYSQAYANYWKEKMPDNGLPVRFTVYLEELPDVDASYEFGAVALLQK
;
A
#
# COMPACT_ATOMS: atom_id res chain seq x y z
N MET A 1 14.20 -5.81 12.18
CA MET A 1 13.23 -6.75 11.55
C MET A 1 13.99 -7.92 10.96
N ASP A 2 13.43 -9.12 10.99
CA ASP A 2 14.13 -10.34 10.58
C ASP A 2 13.80 -10.62 9.10
N TRP A 3 14.65 -10.10 8.21
CA TRP A 3 14.51 -10.28 6.77
C TRP A 3 15.16 -11.58 6.28
N GLU A 4 14.50 -12.30 5.43
CA GLU A 4 15.08 -13.26 4.51
C GLU A 4 15.36 -12.54 3.19
N ILE A 5 16.65 -12.50 2.81
CA ILE A 5 17.10 -11.78 1.62
C ILE A 5 17.61 -12.80 0.60
N LYS A 6 17.08 -12.75 -0.62
CA LYS A 6 17.49 -13.61 -1.72
C LYS A 6 17.83 -12.79 -2.95
N LYS A 7 19.09 -12.88 -3.41
CA LYS A 7 19.53 -12.20 -4.64
C LYS A 7 19.57 -13.16 -5.81
N ARG A 8 19.06 -12.70 -6.96
CA ARG A 8 19.15 -13.40 -8.25
C ARG A 8 19.54 -12.41 -9.35
N GLY A 9 20.81 -12.44 -9.76
CA GLY A 9 21.34 -11.45 -10.70
C GLY A 9 21.22 -10.04 -10.15
N ARG A 10 20.48 -9.17 -10.84
CA ARG A 10 20.24 -7.79 -10.45
C ARG A 10 19.01 -7.61 -9.53
N VAL A 11 18.29 -8.68 -9.24
CA VAL A 11 17.05 -8.62 -8.47
C VAL A 11 17.29 -9.15 -7.06
N THR A 12 16.91 -8.35 -6.07
CA THR A 12 16.94 -8.71 -4.65
C THR A 12 15.52 -8.76 -4.12
N TYR A 13 15.19 -9.87 -3.49
CA TYR A 13 13.91 -10.14 -2.84
C TYR A 13 14.08 -10.00 -1.33
N TYR A 14 13.25 -9.19 -0.70
CA TYR A 14 13.18 -9.01 0.74
C TYR A 14 11.86 -9.57 1.24
N ARG A 15 11.91 -10.53 2.14
CA ARG A 15 10.76 -11.18 2.73
C ARG A 15 10.90 -11.16 4.24
N LYS A 16 9.87 -10.75 4.95
CA LYS A 16 9.82 -10.95 6.40
C LYS A 16 9.71 -12.43 6.70
N LYS A 17 10.38 -12.91 7.74
CA LYS A 17 10.28 -14.33 8.16
C LYS A 17 8.86 -14.75 8.56
N SER A 18 8.04 -13.79 8.99
CA SER A 18 6.62 -14.01 9.30
C SER A 18 5.73 -14.14 8.05
N ASN A 19 6.24 -13.79 6.87
CA ASN A 19 5.50 -13.88 5.61
C ASN A 19 6.01 -15.08 4.80
N GLU A 20 5.20 -16.12 4.68
CA GLU A 20 5.57 -17.36 3.99
C GLU A 20 5.20 -17.38 2.50
N LEU A 21 4.35 -16.44 2.06
CA LEU A 21 3.69 -16.51 0.76
C LEU A 21 4.38 -15.70 -0.34
N PHE A 22 4.92 -14.50 -0.02
CA PHE A 22 5.47 -13.58 -1.02
C PHE A 22 6.57 -12.68 -0.44
N SER A 23 7.27 -11.96 -1.30
CA SER A 23 8.26 -10.96 -0.88
C SER A 23 7.59 -9.63 -0.56
N ASP A 24 8.02 -8.96 0.51
CA ASP A 24 7.49 -7.66 0.93
C ASP A 24 8.03 -6.51 0.07
N LEU A 25 9.29 -6.64 -0.37
CA LEU A 25 9.92 -5.74 -1.34
C LEU A 25 10.66 -6.54 -2.42
N VAL A 26 10.67 -6.02 -3.64
CA VAL A 26 11.54 -6.50 -4.71
C VAL A 26 12.30 -5.33 -5.28
N VAL A 27 13.63 -5.41 -5.28
CA VAL A 27 14.52 -4.36 -5.74
C VAL A 27 15.32 -4.87 -6.94
N GLU A 28 15.25 -4.14 -8.04
CA GLU A 28 15.97 -4.40 -9.28
C GLU A 28 16.99 -3.30 -9.53
N GLU A 29 18.27 -3.66 -9.65
CA GLU A 29 19.33 -2.74 -10.04
C GLU A 29 19.32 -2.53 -11.55
N LEU A 30 19.18 -1.29 -12.00
CA LEU A 30 19.14 -0.90 -13.40
C LEU A 30 20.54 -0.73 -13.97
N ASP A 31 20.66 -0.62 -15.30
CA ASP A 31 21.96 -0.49 -15.99
C ASP A 31 22.75 0.77 -15.62
N ASN A 32 22.05 1.84 -15.25
CA ASN A 32 22.64 3.11 -14.81
C ASN A 32 22.96 3.15 -13.30
N GLY A 33 22.69 2.07 -12.57
CA GLY A 33 22.91 1.95 -11.13
C GLY A 33 21.72 2.38 -10.27
N ASP A 34 20.66 2.95 -10.85
CA ASP A 34 19.43 3.26 -10.12
C ASP A 34 18.74 1.98 -9.64
N LEU A 35 17.89 2.12 -8.64
CA LEU A 35 17.10 1.02 -8.12
C LEU A 35 15.63 1.19 -8.49
N LYS A 36 15.05 0.13 -9.05
CA LYS A 36 13.60 0.02 -9.21
C LYS A 36 13.03 -0.83 -8.08
N ILE A 37 12.13 -0.25 -7.32
CA ILE A 37 11.57 -0.84 -6.11
C ILE A 37 10.10 -1.14 -6.36
N ARG A 38 9.69 -2.38 -6.06
CA ARG A 38 8.28 -2.79 -6.03
C ARG A 38 7.87 -3.09 -4.61
N PHE A 39 6.83 -2.41 -4.17
CA PHE A 39 6.18 -2.65 -2.88
C PHE A 39 5.06 -3.66 -3.06
N VAL A 40 4.99 -4.61 -2.14
CA VAL A 40 3.89 -5.56 -2.10
C VAL A 40 2.56 -4.85 -1.80
N GLY A 41 1.47 -5.44 -2.26
CA GLY A 41 0.13 -5.00 -1.86
C GLY A 41 -0.01 -5.04 -0.34
N MET A 42 -0.46 -3.93 0.24
CA MET A 42 -0.61 -3.77 1.68
C MET A 42 -1.95 -3.15 2.02
N THR A 43 -2.62 -3.75 2.98
CA THR A 43 -3.83 -3.23 3.61
C THR A 43 -3.49 -2.58 4.94
N GLY A 44 -4.39 -1.76 5.45
CA GLY A 44 -4.25 -1.21 6.81
C GLY A 44 -4.16 -2.30 7.88
N ALA A 45 -4.83 -3.42 7.65
CA ALA A 45 -4.79 -4.60 8.52
C ALA A 45 -3.38 -5.22 8.57
N LEU A 46 -2.76 -5.45 7.42
CA LEU A 46 -1.39 -5.99 7.35
C LEU A 46 -0.37 -5.04 7.97
N ALA A 47 -0.53 -3.73 7.75
CA ALA A 47 0.29 -2.70 8.38
C ALA A 47 0.11 -2.63 9.90
N ALA A 48 -1.03 -3.14 10.41
CA ALA A 48 -1.43 -3.05 11.81
C ALA A 48 -1.09 -4.29 12.66
N THR A 49 -0.57 -5.34 12.08
CA THR A 49 -0.57 -6.72 12.62
C THR A 49 0.02 -6.94 14.01
N ASN A 50 0.71 -5.99 14.60
CA ASN A 50 1.32 -6.17 15.92
C ASN A 50 0.74 -5.28 17.02
N GLU A 51 -0.18 -4.35 16.69
CA GLU A 51 -0.60 -3.31 17.64
C GLU A 51 -2.13 -3.16 17.79
N LEU A 52 -2.91 -3.65 16.84
CA LEU A 52 -4.36 -3.48 16.85
C LEU A 52 -5.10 -4.81 16.78
N SER A 53 -6.21 -4.90 17.47
CA SER A 53 -7.14 -6.01 17.32
C SER A 53 -7.85 -5.96 15.95
N LEU A 54 -8.31 -7.09 15.44
CA LEU A 54 -9.07 -7.17 14.18
C LEU A 54 -10.30 -6.23 14.18
N ASN A 55 -10.94 -6.03 15.34
CA ASN A 55 -12.07 -5.12 15.49
C ASN A 55 -11.67 -3.63 15.36
N GLU A 56 -10.45 -3.27 15.75
CA GLU A 56 -9.92 -1.91 15.59
C GLU A 56 -9.54 -1.65 14.14
N VAL A 57 -9.01 -2.64 13.45
CA VAL A 57 -8.70 -2.58 12.01
C VAL A 57 -9.96 -2.42 11.19
N ALA A 58 -11.00 -3.21 11.44
CA ALA A 58 -12.29 -3.14 10.73
C ALA A 58 -13.02 -1.79 10.89
N ARG A 59 -12.63 -0.98 11.88
CA ARG A 59 -13.19 0.35 12.15
C ARG A 59 -12.24 1.49 11.77
N MET A 60 -11.09 1.16 11.16
CA MET A 60 -10.12 2.16 10.78
C MET A 60 -10.65 3.01 9.63
N ASP A 61 -10.66 4.33 9.83
CA ASP A 61 -10.98 5.25 8.75
C ASP A 61 -9.79 5.43 7.79
N PRO A 62 -10.04 5.91 6.55
CA PRO A 62 -8.98 6.08 5.55
C PRO A 62 -7.86 7.01 5.98
N GLU A 63 -8.14 8.01 6.82
CA GLU A 63 -7.15 8.97 7.30
C GLU A 63 -6.14 8.32 8.25
N ARG A 64 -6.49 7.21 8.87
CA ARG A 64 -5.59 6.42 9.71
C ARG A 64 -4.96 5.26 8.92
N GLU A 65 -5.71 4.64 8.03
CA GLU A 65 -5.26 3.48 7.26
C GLU A 65 -4.17 3.85 6.25
N ILE A 66 -4.34 4.95 5.52
CA ILE A 66 -3.38 5.41 4.50
C ILE A 66 -2.00 5.69 5.10
N PRO A 67 -1.85 6.53 6.15
CA PRO A 67 -0.55 6.74 6.78
C PRO A 67 0.10 5.44 7.24
N ARG A 68 -0.63 4.51 7.83
CA ARG A 68 -0.07 3.23 8.29
C ARG A 68 0.54 2.42 7.15
N ILE A 69 -0.11 2.38 6.00
CA ILE A 69 0.40 1.66 4.83
C ILE A 69 1.72 2.28 4.37
N PHE A 70 1.74 3.59 4.16
CA PHE A 70 2.95 4.28 3.68
C PHE A 70 4.06 4.32 4.72
N ASP A 71 3.76 4.55 5.99
CA ASP A 71 4.75 4.52 7.08
C ASP A 71 5.36 3.10 7.21
N THR A 72 4.58 2.06 6.93
CA THR A 72 5.10 0.68 6.90
C THR A 72 6.06 0.47 5.73
N TRP A 73 5.74 1.00 4.54
CA TRP A 73 6.67 0.96 3.41
C TRP A 73 7.95 1.74 3.70
N GLU A 74 7.86 2.91 4.35
CA GLU A 74 9.03 3.67 4.78
C GLU A 74 9.90 2.87 5.73
N MET A 75 9.29 2.22 6.71
CA MET A 75 10.00 1.31 7.60
C MET A 75 10.70 0.18 6.83
N TYR A 76 10.05 -0.39 5.80
CA TYR A 76 10.65 -1.47 5.00
C TYR A 76 11.89 -1.03 4.23
N VAL A 77 11.83 0.11 3.54
CA VAL A 77 12.99 0.59 2.76
C VAL A 77 14.14 0.99 3.67
N ARG A 78 13.85 1.57 4.84
CA ARG A 78 14.86 1.92 5.85
C ARG A 78 15.53 0.68 6.43
N GLU A 79 14.77 -0.30 6.86
CA GLU A 79 15.32 -1.54 7.44
C GLU A 79 16.04 -2.42 6.41
N ALA A 80 15.64 -2.35 5.14
CA ALA A 80 16.35 -3.00 4.04
C ALA A 80 17.64 -2.26 3.64
N GLY A 81 17.92 -1.09 4.22
CA GLY A 81 19.07 -0.25 3.88
C GLY A 81 19.03 0.34 2.47
N ILE A 82 17.82 0.58 1.95
CA ILE A 82 17.60 1.10 0.60
C ILE A 82 17.66 2.63 0.61
N CYS A 83 16.84 3.27 1.43
CA CYS A 83 16.81 4.72 1.66
C CYS A 83 16.22 5.01 3.05
N GLU A 84 16.32 6.26 3.52
CA GLU A 84 15.85 6.68 4.83
C GLU A 84 14.38 7.09 4.84
N SER A 85 13.86 7.55 3.69
CA SER A 85 12.49 8.05 3.57
C SER A 85 11.88 7.73 2.22
N LEU A 86 10.56 7.54 2.17
CA LEU A 86 9.81 7.45 0.91
C LEU A 86 9.91 8.72 0.07
N ALA A 87 10.20 9.87 0.67
CA ALA A 87 10.39 11.13 -0.05
C ALA A 87 11.63 11.13 -0.97
N GLU A 88 12.57 10.20 -0.76
CA GLU A 88 13.73 10.00 -1.64
C GLU A 88 13.38 9.21 -2.91
N LEU A 89 12.17 8.67 -3.00
CA LEU A 89 11.74 7.81 -4.09
C LEU A 89 10.89 8.57 -5.10
N ASP A 90 11.17 8.35 -6.38
CA ASP A 90 10.29 8.76 -7.47
C ASP A 90 9.24 7.68 -7.72
N PHE A 91 8.04 7.86 -7.16
CA PHE A 91 6.95 6.93 -7.37
C PHE A 91 6.42 7.03 -8.80
N LEU A 92 6.57 5.96 -9.57
CA LEU A 92 6.09 5.89 -10.95
C LEU A 92 4.60 5.57 -10.99
N GLU A 93 4.18 4.65 -10.15
CA GLU A 93 2.87 4.01 -10.23
C GLU A 93 2.39 3.57 -8.86
N ILE A 94 1.15 3.90 -8.53
CA ILE A 94 0.42 3.40 -7.36
C ILE A 94 -0.76 2.56 -7.82
N HIS A 95 -0.78 1.31 -7.43
CA HIS A 95 -1.90 0.40 -7.64
C HIS A 95 -2.79 0.43 -6.41
N SER A 96 -4.08 0.58 -6.59
CA SER A 96 -5.03 0.45 -5.49
C SER A 96 -6.17 -0.49 -5.88
N PHE A 97 -6.53 -1.34 -4.93
CA PHE A 97 -7.65 -2.27 -5.05
C PHE A 97 -8.66 -1.92 -3.97
N GLY A 98 -9.87 -1.61 -4.37
CA GLY A 98 -10.96 -1.29 -3.44
C GLY A 98 -11.92 -2.47 -3.33
N ALA A 99 -12.31 -2.82 -2.10
CA ALA A 99 -13.35 -3.80 -1.86
C ALA A 99 -14.75 -3.19 -2.05
N ALA A 100 -15.72 -4.05 -2.36
CA ALA A 100 -17.12 -3.67 -2.36
C ALA A 100 -17.59 -3.27 -0.95
N PRO A 101 -18.56 -2.35 -0.83
CA PRO A 101 -19.12 -1.99 0.47
C PRO A 101 -19.65 -3.22 1.22
N LYS A 102 -19.30 -3.31 2.50
CA LYS A 102 -19.87 -4.32 3.41
C LYS A 102 -21.11 -3.69 4.07
N GLY A 103 -22.27 -4.23 3.85
CA GLY A 103 -23.52 -3.78 4.48
C GLY A 103 -24.67 -3.66 3.49
N PRO A 104 -24.86 -2.54 2.74
CA PRO A 104 -25.96 -2.45 1.80
C PRO A 104 -25.84 -3.52 0.70
N SER A 105 -26.93 -4.21 0.42
CA SER A 105 -26.98 -5.18 -0.67
C SER A 105 -27.13 -4.47 -2.03
N PRO A 106 -26.33 -4.81 -3.06
CA PRO A 106 -26.52 -4.25 -4.39
C PRO A 106 -27.86 -4.67 -5.03
N ILE A 107 -28.48 -5.73 -4.53
CA ILE A 107 -29.76 -6.26 -5.06
C ILE A 107 -30.95 -5.65 -4.34
N THR A 108 -30.93 -5.60 -3.00
CA THR A 108 -32.08 -5.14 -2.20
C THR A 108 -32.03 -3.66 -1.83
N GLU A 109 -30.83 -3.06 -1.83
CA GLU A 109 -30.60 -1.64 -1.47
C GLU A 109 -29.64 -0.94 -2.45
N PRO A 110 -29.90 -0.97 -3.77
CA PRO A 110 -28.95 -0.53 -4.79
C PRO A 110 -28.51 0.93 -4.65
N GLU A 111 -29.39 1.83 -4.22
CA GLU A 111 -29.08 3.24 -4.03
C GLU A 111 -28.14 3.45 -2.85
N LYS A 112 -28.38 2.76 -1.72
CA LYS A 112 -27.50 2.81 -0.54
C LYS A 112 -26.14 2.20 -0.85
N TYR A 113 -26.11 1.08 -1.58
CA TYR A 113 -24.87 0.46 -2.03
C TYR A 113 -24.04 1.41 -2.89
N ALA A 114 -24.66 2.05 -3.89
CA ALA A 114 -23.99 3.00 -4.76
C ALA A 114 -23.47 4.24 -4.00
N ALA A 115 -24.24 4.75 -3.05
CA ALA A 115 -23.84 5.87 -2.21
C ALA A 115 -22.65 5.52 -1.31
N GLU A 116 -22.66 4.36 -0.67
CA GLU A 116 -21.57 3.89 0.18
C GLU A 116 -20.30 3.62 -0.63
N LYS A 117 -20.40 2.99 -1.79
CA LYS A 117 -19.28 2.79 -2.71
C LYS A 117 -18.66 4.13 -3.15
N LYS A 118 -19.46 5.12 -3.44
CA LYS A 118 -18.99 6.48 -3.79
C LYS A 118 -18.28 7.13 -2.61
N ARG A 119 -18.85 7.04 -1.39
CA ARG A 119 -18.28 7.58 -0.17
C ARG A 119 -16.89 6.97 0.11
N ILE A 120 -16.77 5.65 0.11
CA ILE A 120 -15.49 4.95 0.34
C ILE A 120 -14.44 5.44 -0.68
N ARG A 121 -14.78 5.52 -1.97
CA ARG A 121 -13.88 6.04 -3.00
C ARG A 121 -13.38 7.44 -2.71
N GLN A 122 -14.29 8.34 -2.30
CA GLN A 122 -13.96 9.74 -2.04
C GLN A 122 -13.07 9.86 -0.81
N ASP A 123 -13.41 9.17 0.27
CA ASP A 123 -12.69 9.22 1.54
C ASP A 123 -11.25 8.70 1.36
N TYR A 124 -11.06 7.55 0.69
CA TYR A 124 -9.71 7.03 0.42
C TYR A 124 -8.92 7.90 -0.56
N SER A 125 -9.56 8.46 -1.57
CA SER A 125 -8.88 9.37 -2.51
C SER A 125 -8.45 10.67 -1.82
N GLN A 126 -9.27 11.18 -0.92
CA GLN A 126 -8.94 12.38 -0.16
C GLN A 126 -7.83 12.11 0.85
N ALA A 127 -7.91 11.03 1.62
CA ALA A 127 -6.88 10.65 2.58
C ALA A 127 -5.52 10.42 1.88
N TYR A 128 -5.52 9.73 0.75
CA TYR A 128 -4.33 9.55 -0.09
C TYR A 128 -3.73 10.89 -0.55
N ALA A 129 -4.56 11.79 -1.09
CA ALA A 129 -4.09 13.08 -1.57
C ALA A 129 -3.53 13.96 -0.43
N ASN A 130 -4.17 13.93 0.74
CA ASN A 130 -3.71 14.66 1.92
C ASN A 130 -2.35 14.12 2.40
N TYR A 131 -2.22 12.80 2.51
CA TYR A 131 -0.96 12.18 2.92
C TYR A 131 0.18 12.53 1.95
N TRP A 132 -0.06 12.38 0.64
CA TRP A 132 0.93 12.68 -0.38
C TRP A 132 1.41 14.13 -0.32
N LYS A 133 0.48 15.06 -0.23
CA LYS A 133 0.77 16.49 -0.14
C LYS A 133 1.55 16.86 1.12
N GLU A 134 1.28 16.20 2.24
CA GLU A 134 1.93 16.49 3.52
C GLU A 134 3.33 15.87 3.60
N LYS A 135 3.48 14.60 3.21
CA LYS A 135 4.68 13.81 3.44
C LYS A 135 5.67 13.82 2.28
N MET A 136 5.16 14.09 1.08
CA MET A 136 5.96 14.06 -0.16
C MET A 136 5.67 15.29 -1.04
N PRO A 137 5.81 16.52 -0.52
CA PRO A 137 5.38 17.75 -1.20
C PRO A 137 6.15 18.02 -2.49
N ASP A 138 7.42 17.61 -2.56
CA ASP A 138 8.31 17.83 -3.69
C ASP A 138 8.23 16.72 -4.75
N ASN A 139 7.55 15.61 -4.43
CA ASN A 139 7.39 14.52 -5.38
C ASN A 139 6.23 14.83 -6.34
N GLY A 140 6.44 14.52 -7.62
CA GLY A 140 5.36 14.53 -8.59
C GLY A 140 4.27 13.54 -8.21
N LEU A 141 3.03 13.80 -8.62
CA LEU A 141 1.93 12.84 -8.44
C LEU A 141 2.14 11.62 -9.34
N PRO A 142 2.26 10.41 -8.79
CA PRO A 142 2.38 9.20 -9.59
C PRO A 142 1.11 8.89 -10.34
N VAL A 143 1.22 8.11 -11.40
CA VAL A 143 0.05 7.50 -12.02
C VAL A 143 -0.60 6.56 -11.00
N ARG A 144 -1.89 6.77 -10.73
CA ARG A 144 -2.67 5.91 -9.86
C ARG A 144 -3.87 5.34 -10.61
N PHE A 145 -4.05 4.04 -10.52
CA PHE A 145 -5.28 3.40 -10.95
C PHE A 145 -5.87 2.54 -9.83
N THR A 146 -7.18 2.46 -9.82
CA THR A 146 -7.93 1.72 -8.82
C THR A 146 -8.82 0.69 -9.50
N VAL A 147 -8.69 -0.56 -9.09
CA VAL A 147 -9.59 -1.65 -9.48
C VAL A 147 -10.50 -1.97 -8.29
N TYR A 148 -11.77 -2.15 -8.54
CA TYR A 148 -12.74 -2.54 -7.53
C TYR A 148 -13.04 -4.02 -7.66
N LEU A 149 -12.89 -4.74 -6.55
CA LEU A 149 -13.15 -6.16 -6.42
C LEU A 149 -14.37 -6.37 -5.52
N GLU A 150 -14.99 -7.54 -5.62
CA GLU A 150 -16.06 -7.92 -4.69
C GLU A 150 -15.51 -8.08 -3.27
N GLU A 151 -14.31 -8.64 -3.16
CA GLU A 151 -13.62 -8.88 -1.91
C GLU A 151 -12.11 -8.79 -2.11
N LEU A 152 -11.39 -8.31 -1.10
CA LEU A 152 -9.94 -8.39 -1.04
C LEU A 152 -9.50 -9.68 -0.34
N PRO A 153 -8.24 -10.15 -0.56
CA PRO A 153 -7.70 -11.30 0.17
C PRO A 153 -7.78 -11.13 1.68
N ASP A 154 -7.60 -9.90 2.16
CA ASP A 154 -7.90 -9.52 3.54
C ASP A 154 -9.36 -9.06 3.61
N VAL A 155 -10.23 -9.94 4.08
CA VAL A 155 -11.69 -9.74 4.10
C VAL A 155 -12.17 -8.55 4.91
N ASP A 156 -11.34 -8.03 5.82
CA ASP A 156 -11.66 -6.87 6.64
C ASP A 156 -11.14 -5.55 6.06
N ALA A 157 -10.30 -5.61 5.03
CA ALA A 157 -9.77 -4.42 4.37
C ALA A 157 -10.78 -3.80 3.40
N SER A 158 -10.77 -2.47 3.34
CA SER A 158 -11.51 -1.72 2.33
C SER A 158 -10.64 -1.34 1.13
N TYR A 159 -9.33 -1.22 1.34
CA TYR A 159 -8.35 -0.91 0.31
C TYR A 159 -7.03 -1.65 0.51
N GLU A 160 -6.39 -1.97 -0.60
CA GLU A 160 -5.03 -2.46 -0.69
C GLU A 160 -4.23 -1.56 -1.63
N PHE A 161 -2.99 -1.24 -1.27
CA PHE A 161 -2.09 -0.43 -2.07
C PHE A 161 -0.80 -1.20 -2.37
N GLY A 162 -0.37 -1.14 -3.62
CA GLY A 162 0.95 -1.53 -4.08
C GLY A 162 1.59 -0.41 -4.89
N ALA A 163 2.90 -0.44 -5.08
CA ALA A 163 3.60 0.62 -5.78
C ALA A 163 4.85 0.15 -6.54
N VAL A 164 5.23 0.97 -7.51
CA VAL A 164 6.54 0.91 -8.18
C VAL A 164 7.19 2.29 -8.06
N ALA A 165 8.43 2.31 -7.59
CA ALA A 165 9.22 3.54 -7.43
C ALA A 165 10.64 3.37 -7.95
N LEU A 166 11.32 4.48 -8.18
CA LEU A 166 12.75 4.55 -8.50
C LEU A 166 13.50 5.27 -7.38
N LEU A 167 14.71 4.80 -7.08
CA LEU A 167 15.72 5.52 -6.32
C LEU A 167 16.87 5.83 -7.25
N GLN A 168 17.08 7.10 -7.54
CA GLN A 168 18.23 7.58 -8.31
C GLN A 168 19.48 7.56 -7.41
N LYS A 169 20.61 7.04 -7.95
CA LYS A 169 21.90 6.96 -7.24
C LYS A 169 22.95 7.89 -7.85
#